data_e2edd18892ff9ccd4acb022b39361a5a
#
_entry.id   e2edd18892ff9ccd4acb022b39361a5a
#
_cell.length_a   1.000
_cell.length_b   1.000
_cell.length_c   1.000
_cell.angle_alpha   90.00
_cell.angle_beta   90.00
_cell.angle_gamma   90.00
#
_symmetry.space_group_name_H-M   'P 1'
#
loop_
_entity.id
_entity.type
_entity.pdbx_description
1 polymer ?
#
loop_
_entity_poly.entity_id
_entity_poly.type
_entity_poly.pdbx_seq_one_letter_code
_entity_poly.pdbx_strand_id
1 'polypeptide(L)'
;ERDYIVPEKFEDFVYVGLVLQGQGIRHGLEAHRRNRPYCMGTLYWQLNDSWPVVSWSGIDYYGNWKALHYQAKRAFAPVHINPVRQNDSLCVYLLSDRLESMENLALEMKVTDFNGRKVGKTIQLKSVSVPANTSRCVYRAKREELLPEGADTSRHCFMQLTLKDKSGHTVAETVCFFDKTK
;
A
#
# COMPACT_ATOMS: atom_id res chain seq x y z
N GLU A 1 10.49 -10.00 15.47
CA GLU A 1 9.79 -10.14 16.77
C GLU A 1 8.66 -9.12 16.95
N ARG A 2 8.82 -7.88 16.49
CA ARG A 2 7.79 -6.84 16.65
C ARG A 2 6.58 -7.05 15.73
N ASP A 3 6.81 -7.39 14.47
CA ASP A 3 5.79 -7.40 13.42
C ASP A 3 5.52 -8.82 12.88
N TYR A 4 6.42 -9.76 13.10
CA TYR A 4 6.31 -11.16 12.68
C TYR A 4 6.82 -12.12 13.72
N ILE A 5 6.27 -13.33 13.73
CA ILE A 5 6.84 -14.46 14.47
C ILE A 5 8.16 -14.82 13.77
N VAL A 6 9.23 -14.99 14.54
CA VAL A 6 10.53 -15.40 14.01
C VAL A 6 10.46 -16.88 13.62
N PRO A 7 10.62 -17.23 12.33
CA PRO A 7 10.60 -18.61 11.91
C PRO A 7 11.83 -19.39 12.39
N GLU A 8 11.65 -20.69 12.64
CA GLU A 8 12.74 -21.58 13.02
C GLU A 8 13.58 -22.03 11.80
N LYS A 9 12.94 -22.20 10.65
CA LYS A 9 13.63 -22.58 9.42
C LYS A 9 14.29 -21.40 8.76
N PHE A 10 15.51 -21.60 8.27
CA PHE A 10 16.30 -20.54 7.66
C PHE A 10 15.63 -19.92 6.41
N GLU A 11 15.05 -20.73 5.56
CA GLU A 11 14.36 -20.27 4.34
C GLU A 11 13.17 -19.39 4.66
N ASP A 12 12.38 -19.78 5.66
CA ASP A 12 11.22 -19.01 6.12
C ASP A 12 11.68 -17.71 6.79
N PHE A 13 12.79 -17.74 7.54
CA PHE A 13 13.38 -16.56 8.15
C PHE A 13 13.84 -15.56 7.09
N VAL A 14 14.51 -16.02 6.03
CA VAL A 14 14.93 -15.17 4.89
C VAL A 14 13.69 -14.58 4.20
N TYR A 15 12.67 -15.38 3.92
CA TYR A 15 11.43 -14.93 3.29
C TYR A 15 10.74 -13.83 4.11
N VAL A 16 10.52 -14.07 5.40
CA VAL A 16 9.88 -13.09 6.29
C VAL A 16 10.73 -11.82 6.41
N GLY A 17 12.05 -11.95 6.45
CA GLY A 17 12.98 -10.80 6.44
C GLY A 17 12.85 -9.94 5.19
N LEU A 18 12.76 -10.57 4.01
CA LEU A 18 12.54 -9.86 2.74
C LEU A 18 11.17 -9.16 2.67
N VAL A 19 10.12 -9.80 3.19
CA VAL A 19 8.77 -9.19 3.26
C VAL A 19 8.78 -7.99 4.19
N LEU A 20 9.37 -8.13 5.39
CA LEU A 20 9.47 -7.05 6.38
C LEU A 20 10.24 -5.85 5.83
N GLN A 21 11.39 -6.09 5.17
CA GLN A 21 12.17 -5.06 4.50
C GLN A 21 11.33 -4.33 3.45
N GLY A 22 10.67 -5.09 2.57
CA GLY A 22 9.83 -4.51 1.50
C GLY A 22 8.71 -3.65 2.05
N GLN A 23 8.03 -4.08 3.10
CA GLN A 23 6.98 -3.30 3.77
C GLN A 23 7.53 -2.03 4.43
N GLY A 24 8.67 -2.12 5.13
CA GLY A 24 9.28 -0.97 5.80
C GLY A 24 9.68 0.12 4.81
N ILE A 25 10.37 -0.24 3.73
CA ILE A 25 10.78 0.70 2.68
C ILE A 25 9.56 1.29 1.97
N ARG A 26 8.56 0.46 1.59
CA ARG A 26 7.31 0.94 1.02
C ARG A 26 6.66 2.00 1.90
N HIS A 27 6.57 1.75 3.21
CA HIS A 27 5.99 2.70 4.16
C HIS A 27 6.72 4.05 4.15
N GLY A 28 8.05 4.04 4.11
CA GLY A 28 8.88 5.26 3.98
C GLY A 28 8.63 6.00 2.67
N LEU A 29 8.64 5.29 1.53
CA LEU A 29 8.38 5.87 0.20
C LEU A 29 6.99 6.53 0.14
N GLU A 30 5.98 5.84 0.63
CA GLU A 30 4.60 6.35 0.69
C GLU A 30 4.48 7.57 1.62
N ALA A 31 5.17 7.58 2.77
CA ALA A 31 5.20 8.70 3.69
C ALA A 31 5.83 9.95 3.06
N HIS A 32 6.95 9.80 2.35
CA HIS A 32 7.59 10.89 1.62
C HIS A 32 6.68 11.46 0.53
N ARG A 33 6.05 10.60 -0.27
CA ARG A 33 5.11 11.01 -1.31
C ARG A 33 3.87 11.71 -0.77
N ARG A 34 3.36 11.29 0.41
CA ARG A 34 2.24 11.99 1.07
C ARG A 34 2.59 13.42 1.50
N ASN A 35 3.85 13.67 1.80
CA ASN A 35 4.33 14.99 2.28
C ASN A 35 4.57 16.02 1.16
N ARG A 36 4.07 15.78 -0.03
CA ARG A 36 4.10 16.81 -1.08
C ARG A 36 3.26 18.02 -0.71
N PRO A 37 3.71 19.23 -1.07
CA PRO A 37 4.91 19.57 -1.85
C PRO A 37 6.19 19.70 -1.03
N TYR A 38 6.17 19.47 0.29
CA TYR A 38 7.34 19.59 1.15
C TYR A 38 8.45 18.59 0.79
N CYS A 39 8.09 17.32 0.55
CA CYS A 39 9.02 16.28 0.12
C CYS A 39 8.72 15.88 -1.33
N MET A 40 9.61 16.26 -2.26
CA MET A 40 9.41 16.06 -3.70
C MET A 40 10.20 14.89 -4.28
N GLY A 41 11.00 14.19 -3.48
CA GLY A 41 11.78 13.05 -3.94
C GLY A 41 12.15 12.13 -2.80
N THR A 42 12.50 10.89 -3.15
CA THR A 42 12.98 9.88 -2.21
C THR A 42 13.87 8.88 -2.92
N LEU A 43 14.84 8.39 -2.21
CA LEU A 43 15.79 7.38 -2.67
C LEU A 43 15.82 6.24 -1.67
N TYR A 44 16.13 5.05 -2.13
CA TYR A 44 16.44 3.93 -1.25
C TYR A 44 17.77 3.26 -1.64
N TRP A 45 18.45 2.73 -0.67
CA TRP A 45 19.68 1.99 -0.84
C TRP A 45 19.42 0.50 -0.67
N GLN A 46 19.70 -0.33 -1.65
CA GLN A 46 20.22 -0.01 -2.99
C GLN A 46 19.49 -0.83 -4.03
N LEU A 47 19.69 -0.51 -5.33
CA LEU A 47 18.98 -1.16 -6.41
C LEU A 47 19.32 -2.65 -6.50
N ASN A 48 20.63 -2.99 -6.64
CA ASN A 48 21.07 -4.37 -6.88
C ASN A 48 22.35 -4.72 -6.12
N ASP A 49 22.59 -6.01 -5.97
CA ASP A 49 23.83 -6.56 -5.43
C ASP A 49 24.93 -6.65 -6.50
N SER A 50 26.17 -6.47 -6.07
CA SER A 50 27.38 -6.61 -6.92
C SER A 50 28.03 -8.00 -6.78
N TRP A 51 27.62 -8.83 -5.81
CA TRP A 51 28.05 -10.22 -5.58
C TRP A 51 26.95 -10.99 -4.84
N PRO A 52 26.94 -12.33 -4.85
CA PRO A 52 25.96 -13.12 -4.12
C PRO A 52 26.04 -12.89 -2.61
N VAL A 53 24.99 -12.33 -2.02
CA VAL A 53 24.94 -11.97 -0.60
C VAL A 53 23.49 -11.81 -0.12
N VAL A 54 23.28 -11.98 1.18
CA VAL A 54 22.04 -11.53 1.85
C VAL A 54 22.22 -10.05 2.21
N SER A 55 21.47 -9.18 1.55
CA SER A 55 21.63 -7.73 1.67
C SER A 55 20.32 -6.96 1.61
N TRP A 56 20.45 -5.65 1.74
CA TRP A 56 19.38 -4.67 1.64
C TRP A 56 18.95 -4.32 0.21
N SER A 57 19.56 -4.88 -0.83
CA SER A 57 19.24 -4.57 -2.22
C SER A 57 17.80 -4.99 -2.61
N GLY A 58 17.27 -4.33 -3.65
CA GLY A 58 15.98 -4.67 -4.26
C GLY A 58 16.07 -5.82 -5.27
N ILE A 59 17.24 -6.00 -5.90
CA ILE A 59 17.53 -7.02 -6.91
C ILE A 59 18.78 -7.77 -6.46
N ASP A 60 18.77 -9.10 -6.51
CA ASP A 60 19.93 -9.90 -6.16
C ASP A 60 21.01 -9.89 -7.25
N TYR A 61 22.15 -10.52 -6.95
CA TYR A 61 23.27 -10.63 -7.90
C TYR A 61 22.88 -11.31 -9.22
N TYR A 62 21.94 -12.26 -9.19
CA TYR A 62 21.49 -13.02 -10.36
C TYR A 62 20.38 -12.34 -11.15
N GLY A 63 19.98 -11.13 -10.75
CA GLY A 63 18.92 -10.36 -11.40
C GLY A 63 17.49 -10.69 -10.91
N ASN A 64 17.33 -11.50 -9.86
CA ASN A 64 16.01 -11.81 -9.32
C ASN A 64 15.50 -10.65 -8.48
N TRP A 65 14.24 -10.30 -8.65
CA TRP A 65 13.59 -9.25 -7.86
C TRP A 65 13.22 -9.77 -6.48
N LYS A 66 13.73 -9.11 -5.45
CA LYS A 66 13.35 -9.33 -4.07
C LYS A 66 12.01 -8.65 -3.76
N ALA A 67 11.39 -8.99 -2.62
CA ALA A 67 10.13 -8.38 -2.18
C ALA A 67 10.16 -6.85 -2.19
N LEU A 68 11.29 -6.25 -1.80
CA LEU A 68 11.51 -4.80 -1.83
C LEU A 68 11.28 -4.21 -3.22
N HIS A 69 11.81 -4.82 -4.28
CA HIS A 69 11.69 -4.27 -5.63
C HIS A 69 10.23 -4.22 -6.12
N TYR A 70 9.43 -5.25 -5.81
CA TYR A 70 7.99 -5.25 -6.10
C TYR A 70 7.24 -4.18 -5.29
N GLN A 71 7.60 -3.97 -4.03
CA GLN A 71 6.98 -2.94 -3.19
C GLN A 71 7.36 -1.53 -3.66
N ALA A 72 8.64 -1.31 -4.02
CA ALA A 72 9.10 -0.05 -4.58
C ALA A 72 8.40 0.27 -5.92
N LYS A 73 8.29 -0.71 -6.83
CA LYS A 73 7.54 -0.56 -8.09
C LYS A 73 6.12 -0.06 -7.86
N ARG A 74 5.41 -0.62 -6.87
CA ARG A 74 4.05 -0.20 -6.52
C ARG A 74 4.03 1.19 -5.90
N ALA A 75 4.94 1.46 -4.95
CA ALA A 75 5.01 2.74 -4.26
C ALA A 75 5.40 3.90 -5.19
N PHE A 76 6.16 3.64 -6.25
CA PHE A 76 6.54 4.61 -7.28
C PHE A 76 5.61 4.65 -8.50
N ALA A 77 4.47 3.94 -8.48
CA ALA A 77 3.50 4.04 -9.56
C ALA A 77 3.08 5.51 -9.77
N PRO A 78 2.92 5.97 -11.04
CA PRO A 78 2.59 7.37 -11.35
C PRO A 78 1.33 7.86 -10.65
N VAL A 79 0.34 6.98 -10.47
CA VAL A 79 -0.82 7.21 -9.60
C VAL A 79 -0.87 6.08 -8.59
N HIS A 80 -0.97 6.41 -7.32
CA HIS A 80 -0.97 5.43 -6.24
C HIS A 80 -2.03 5.73 -5.20
N ILE A 81 -2.74 4.69 -4.72
CA ILE A 81 -3.66 4.78 -3.59
C ILE A 81 -2.86 4.41 -2.35
N ASN A 82 -2.80 5.31 -1.39
CA ASN A 82 -2.09 5.07 -0.15
C ASN A 82 -3.04 5.13 1.06
N PRO A 83 -3.59 4.00 1.50
CA PRO A 83 -4.28 3.91 2.78
C PRO A 83 -3.27 3.96 3.93
N VAL A 84 -3.50 4.82 4.91
CA VAL A 84 -2.64 4.95 6.09
C VAL A 84 -3.46 5.17 7.34
N ARG A 85 -3.05 4.53 8.43
CA ARG A 85 -3.64 4.77 9.74
C ARG A 85 -3.03 6.04 10.35
N GLN A 86 -3.88 7.00 10.69
CA GLN A 86 -3.53 8.22 11.41
C GLN A 86 -4.43 8.33 12.64
N ASN A 87 -3.85 8.16 13.82
CA ASN A 87 -4.57 7.98 15.07
C ASN A 87 -5.57 6.81 14.96
N ASP A 88 -6.84 7.03 15.27
CA ASP A 88 -7.90 6.00 15.19
C ASP A 88 -8.62 5.96 13.84
N SER A 89 -8.16 6.72 12.86
CA SER A 89 -8.78 6.81 11.54
C SER A 89 -7.94 6.17 10.45
N LEU A 90 -8.59 5.52 9.50
CA LEU A 90 -8.02 5.20 8.20
C LEU A 90 -8.17 6.42 7.30
N CYS A 91 -7.05 6.93 6.80
CA CYS A 91 -7.01 7.98 5.79
C CYS A 91 -6.58 7.38 4.46
N VAL A 92 -7.28 7.71 3.38
CA VAL A 92 -6.94 7.26 2.03
C VAL A 92 -6.45 8.45 1.23
N TYR A 93 -5.18 8.40 0.83
CA TYR A 93 -4.55 9.40 -0.01
C TYR A 93 -4.48 8.92 -1.46
N LEU A 94 -4.67 9.83 -2.39
CA LEU A 94 -4.30 9.65 -3.78
C LEU A 94 -3.03 10.45 -4.04
N LEU A 95 -2.02 9.77 -4.55
CA LEU A 95 -0.70 10.31 -4.85
C LEU A 95 -0.52 10.30 -6.36
N SER A 96 -0.15 11.43 -6.96
CA SER A 96 0.07 11.54 -8.40
C SER A 96 1.40 12.19 -8.71
N ASP A 97 2.18 11.56 -9.59
CA ASP A 97 3.39 12.11 -10.22
C ASP A 97 3.10 12.59 -11.64
N ARG A 98 1.84 12.49 -12.09
CA ARG A 98 1.44 12.96 -13.42
C ARG A 98 1.53 14.49 -13.48
N LEU A 99 1.90 15.00 -14.64
CA LEU A 99 1.94 16.44 -14.90
C LEU A 99 0.57 17.03 -15.28
N GLU A 100 -0.42 16.17 -15.45
CA GLU A 100 -1.79 16.53 -15.78
C GLU A 100 -2.75 16.04 -14.69
N SER A 101 -3.78 16.85 -14.41
CA SER A 101 -4.85 16.48 -13.50
C SER A 101 -5.70 15.35 -14.09
N MET A 102 -6.19 14.48 -13.23
CA MET A 102 -7.16 13.44 -13.57
C MET A 102 -8.50 13.76 -12.93
N GLU A 103 -9.55 13.79 -13.74
CA GLU A 103 -10.89 14.15 -13.30
C GLU A 103 -11.87 12.98 -13.49
N ASN A 104 -13.00 13.03 -12.76
CA ASN A 104 -14.10 12.08 -12.88
C ASN A 104 -13.68 10.63 -12.62
N LEU A 105 -12.79 10.44 -11.66
CA LEU A 105 -12.40 9.12 -11.19
C LEU A 105 -13.44 8.58 -10.19
N ALA A 106 -13.52 7.24 -10.10
CA ALA A 106 -14.32 6.55 -9.10
C ALA A 106 -13.38 5.73 -8.21
N LEU A 107 -13.42 5.96 -6.90
CA LEU A 107 -12.71 5.15 -5.91
C LEU A 107 -13.71 4.21 -5.23
N GLU A 108 -13.48 2.91 -5.39
CA GLU A 108 -14.20 1.86 -4.70
C GLU A 108 -13.32 1.29 -3.57
N MET A 109 -13.91 1.15 -2.39
CA MET A 109 -13.28 0.52 -1.22
C MET A 109 -14.19 -0.58 -0.70
N LYS A 110 -13.71 -1.81 -0.69
CA LYS A 110 -14.48 -3.01 -0.36
C LYS A 110 -13.75 -3.84 0.70
N VAL A 111 -14.42 -4.14 1.79
CA VAL A 111 -13.90 -5.05 2.83
C VAL A 111 -14.32 -6.49 2.51
N THR A 112 -13.31 -7.37 2.42
CA THR A 112 -13.50 -8.80 2.15
C THR A 112 -12.70 -9.64 3.15
N ASP A 113 -13.15 -10.87 3.39
CA ASP A 113 -12.35 -11.89 4.06
C ASP A 113 -11.29 -12.49 3.11
N PHE A 114 -10.42 -13.34 3.64
CA PHE A 114 -9.38 -14.02 2.84
C PHE A 114 -9.95 -15.08 1.88
N ASN A 115 -11.24 -15.41 1.98
CA ASN A 115 -11.95 -16.27 1.02
C ASN A 115 -12.63 -15.47 -0.09
N GLY A 116 -12.47 -14.13 -0.10
CA GLY A 116 -13.06 -13.24 -1.07
C GLY A 116 -14.53 -12.87 -0.82
N ARG A 117 -15.11 -13.26 0.33
CA ARG A 117 -16.49 -12.91 0.69
C ARG A 117 -16.53 -11.48 1.20
N LYS A 118 -17.53 -10.74 0.77
CA LYS A 118 -17.78 -9.38 1.28
C LYS A 118 -18.16 -9.45 2.76
N VAL A 119 -17.45 -8.71 3.60
CA VAL A 119 -17.66 -8.69 5.06
C VAL A 119 -18.26 -7.37 5.53
N GLY A 120 -17.82 -6.25 4.96
CA GLY A 120 -18.24 -4.92 5.36
C GLY A 120 -19.05 -4.18 4.29
N LYS A 121 -19.21 -2.88 4.51
CA LYS A 121 -19.81 -1.97 3.54
C LYS A 121 -18.87 -1.77 2.34
N THR A 122 -19.44 -1.61 1.15
CA THR A 122 -18.70 -1.08 0.01
C THR A 122 -18.88 0.42 0.00
N ILE A 123 -17.79 1.15 -0.04
CA ILE A 123 -17.76 2.61 -0.10
C ILE A 123 -17.37 3.00 -1.51
N GLN A 124 -18.15 3.87 -2.12
CA GLN A 124 -17.88 4.38 -3.46
C GLN A 124 -17.86 5.90 -3.43
N LEU A 125 -16.72 6.48 -3.79
CA LEU A 125 -16.57 7.89 -4.04
C LEU A 125 -16.62 8.12 -5.55
N LYS A 126 -17.60 8.88 -6.00
CA LYS A 126 -17.76 9.27 -7.41
C LYS A 126 -17.17 10.67 -7.64
N SER A 127 -16.75 10.94 -8.87
CA SER A 127 -16.22 12.25 -9.28
C SER A 127 -15.01 12.72 -8.46
N VAL A 128 -14.12 11.77 -8.12
CA VAL A 128 -12.85 12.10 -7.45
C VAL A 128 -11.92 12.74 -8.48
N SER A 129 -11.23 13.82 -8.07
CA SER A 129 -10.17 14.45 -8.86
C SER A 129 -8.81 14.30 -8.18
N VAL A 130 -7.78 14.12 -8.99
CA VAL A 130 -6.38 14.07 -8.56
C VAL A 130 -5.61 15.13 -9.34
N PRO A 131 -5.28 16.28 -8.73
CA PRO A 131 -4.49 17.31 -9.40
C PRO A 131 -3.10 16.79 -9.81
N ALA A 132 -2.48 17.49 -10.75
CA ALA A 132 -1.13 17.20 -11.18
C ALA A 132 -0.15 17.27 -10.01
N ASN A 133 0.81 16.35 -9.98
CA ASN A 133 1.96 16.32 -9.05
C ASN A 133 1.57 16.56 -7.59
N THR A 134 0.58 15.81 -7.09
CA THR A 134 -0.11 16.11 -5.81
C THR A 134 -0.22 14.89 -4.89
N SER A 135 -0.42 15.18 -3.60
CA SER A 135 -0.89 14.27 -2.58
C SER A 135 -2.17 14.82 -1.96
N ARG A 136 -3.27 14.06 -2.01
CA ARG A 136 -4.57 14.49 -1.48
C ARG A 136 -5.23 13.39 -0.68
N CYS A 137 -5.65 13.70 0.55
CA CYS A 137 -6.55 12.83 1.32
C CYS A 137 -7.97 12.96 0.75
N VAL A 138 -8.51 11.85 0.25
CA VAL A 138 -9.83 11.81 -0.38
C VAL A 138 -10.90 11.14 0.50
N TYR A 139 -10.47 10.38 1.51
CA TYR A 139 -11.38 9.71 2.42
C TYR A 139 -10.75 9.58 3.81
N ARG A 140 -11.60 9.69 4.84
CA ARG A 140 -11.24 9.43 6.24
C ARG A 140 -12.43 8.82 6.95
N ALA A 141 -12.20 7.73 7.70
CA ALA A 141 -13.21 7.12 8.56
C ALA A 141 -12.54 6.48 9.77
N LYS A 142 -13.27 6.34 10.85
CA LYS A 142 -12.84 5.51 11.98
C LYS A 142 -12.94 4.03 11.59
N ARG A 143 -12.14 3.21 12.26
CA ARG A 143 -12.10 1.75 12.01
C ARG A 143 -13.48 1.11 12.23
N GLU A 144 -14.18 1.51 13.28
CA GLU A 144 -15.52 0.98 13.64
C GLU A 144 -16.56 1.24 12.56
N GLU A 145 -16.40 2.31 11.76
CA GLU A 145 -17.31 2.63 10.65
C GLU A 145 -17.11 1.70 9.44
N LEU A 146 -15.91 1.09 9.34
CA LEU A 146 -15.49 0.28 8.20
C LEU A 146 -15.71 -1.21 8.42
N LEU A 147 -15.65 -1.66 9.67
CA LEU A 147 -15.76 -3.05 10.06
C LEU A 147 -17.14 -3.32 10.66
N PRO A 148 -17.73 -4.52 10.45
CA PRO A 148 -18.96 -4.91 11.11
C PRO A 148 -18.80 -4.97 12.63
N GLU A 149 -19.89 -4.66 13.35
CA GLU A 149 -19.93 -4.76 14.80
C GLU A 149 -19.74 -6.20 15.29
N GLY A 150 -19.04 -6.37 16.40
CA GLY A 150 -19.08 -7.57 17.24
C GLY A 150 -18.15 -8.71 16.88
N ALA A 151 -17.26 -8.58 15.88
CA ALA A 151 -16.32 -9.64 15.57
C ALA A 151 -14.88 -9.14 15.59
N ASP A 152 -13.95 -9.99 15.99
CA ASP A 152 -12.49 -9.81 15.75
C ASP A 152 -12.20 -9.98 14.23
N THR A 153 -13.01 -9.29 13.44
CA THR A 153 -12.98 -9.34 11.97
C THR A 153 -11.72 -8.70 11.40
N SER A 154 -11.04 -7.88 12.19
CA SER A 154 -9.86 -7.16 11.75
C SER A 154 -8.70 -8.06 11.32
N ARG A 155 -8.57 -9.24 11.95
CA ARG A 155 -7.53 -10.22 11.63
C ARG A 155 -7.88 -11.13 10.46
N HIS A 156 -9.14 -11.16 10.07
CA HIS A 156 -9.67 -12.08 9.05
C HIS A 156 -10.16 -11.39 7.80
N CYS A 157 -9.97 -10.09 7.69
CA CYS A 157 -10.38 -9.31 6.53
C CYS A 157 -9.38 -8.22 6.15
N PHE A 158 -9.50 -7.74 4.94
CA PHE A 158 -8.71 -6.65 4.39
C PHE A 158 -9.59 -5.77 3.50
N MET A 159 -9.16 -4.55 3.27
CA MET A 159 -9.82 -3.63 2.36
C MET A 159 -9.12 -3.65 1.01
N GLN A 160 -9.86 -3.89 -0.04
CA GLN A 160 -9.45 -3.67 -1.43
C GLN A 160 -9.83 -2.26 -1.83
N LEU A 161 -8.91 -1.52 -2.44
CA LEU A 161 -9.14 -0.17 -2.94
C LEU A 161 -8.81 -0.15 -4.42
N THR A 162 -9.76 0.30 -5.24
CA THR A 162 -9.61 0.35 -6.71
C THR A 162 -10.04 1.72 -7.20
N LEU A 163 -9.16 2.41 -7.90
CA LEU A 163 -9.41 3.68 -8.57
C LEU A 163 -9.63 3.42 -10.06
N LYS A 164 -10.76 3.87 -10.59
CA LYS A 164 -11.13 3.69 -12.00
C LYS A 164 -11.34 5.02 -12.68
N ASP A 165 -11.03 5.07 -13.96
CA ASP A 165 -11.39 6.21 -14.81
C ASP A 165 -12.86 6.15 -15.26
N LYS A 166 -13.29 7.18 -16.02
CA LYS A 166 -14.65 7.28 -16.56
C LYS A 166 -15.04 6.15 -17.52
N SER A 167 -14.05 5.46 -18.09
CA SER A 167 -14.25 4.33 -18.99
C SER A 167 -14.29 2.99 -18.26
N GLY A 168 -14.08 3.01 -16.94
CA GLY A 168 -14.04 1.83 -16.08
C GLY A 168 -12.67 1.13 -16.03
N HIS A 169 -11.63 1.67 -16.67
CA HIS A 169 -10.29 1.12 -16.59
C HIS A 169 -9.67 1.38 -15.21
N THR A 170 -8.99 0.38 -14.66
CA THR A 170 -8.27 0.51 -13.39
C THR A 170 -7.04 1.39 -13.57
N VAL A 171 -7.02 2.51 -12.86
CA VAL A 171 -5.90 3.47 -12.81
C VAL A 171 -4.89 3.07 -11.74
N ALA A 172 -5.39 2.65 -10.57
CA ALA A 172 -4.58 2.19 -9.46
C ALA A 172 -5.38 1.23 -8.58
N GLU A 173 -4.68 0.32 -7.92
CA GLU A 173 -5.27 -0.59 -6.95
C GLU A 173 -4.30 -0.87 -5.81
N THR A 174 -4.82 -1.15 -4.63
CA THR A 174 -4.04 -1.57 -3.47
C THR A 174 -4.90 -2.32 -2.46
N VAL A 175 -4.24 -2.93 -1.48
CA VAL A 175 -4.89 -3.56 -0.33
C VAL A 175 -4.41 -2.91 0.97
N CYS A 176 -5.28 -2.90 1.97
CA CYS A 176 -5.00 -2.42 3.30
C CYS A 176 -5.47 -3.45 4.33
N PHE A 177 -4.57 -3.88 5.19
CA PHE A 177 -4.89 -4.75 6.32
C PHE A 177 -5.25 -3.89 7.54
N PHE A 178 -6.25 -4.32 8.31
CA PHE A 178 -6.73 -3.57 9.48
C PHE A 178 -5.87 -3.81 10.72
N ASP A 179 -5.25 -4.96 10.83
CA ASP A 179 -4.31 -5.29 11.90
C ASP A 179 -2.94 -5.69 11.37
N LYS A 180 -1.96 -5.66 12.26
CA LYS A 180 -0.66 -6.24 11.98
C LYS A 180 -0.81 -7.76 11.90
N THR A 181 -0.29 -8.33 10.83
CA THR A 181 -0.08 -9.77 10.74
C THR A 181 0.98 -10.17 11.79
N LYS A 182 0.54 -10.88 12.82
CA LYS A 182 1.47 -11.57 13.73
C LYS A 182 1.52 -13.03 13.35
#